data_db23b2d30aed800f0b1114223d1265b7
#
_entry.id   db23b2d30aed800f0b1114223d1265b7
#
_cell.length_a   1.000
_cell.length_b   1.000
_cell.length_c   1.000
_cell.angle_alpha   90.00
_cell.angle_beta   90.00
_cell.angle_gamma   90.00
#
_symmetry.space_group_name_H-M   'P 1'
#
loop_
_entity.id
_entity.type
_entity.pdbx_description
1 polymer ?
#
loop_
_entity_poly.entity_id
_entity_poly.type
_entity_poly.pdbx_seq_one_letter_code
_entity_poly.pdbx_strand_id
1 'polypeptide(L)' 'VYVKKKTMSQKDIRAMLMRSFGEHRKVSVQLKELSVDNDLQADIVGFVEGYQEDTAIISRNLVLIEDINHIEFIE' A
#
# COMPACT_ATOMS: atom_id res chain seq x y z
N VAL A 1 -16.35 0.74 10.39
CA VAL A 1 -16.00 -0.68 10.36
C VAL A 1 -14.95 -0.91 9.29
N TYR A 2 -13.89 -1.60 9.68
CA TYR A 2 -12.81 -1.93 8.74
C TYR A 2 -13.27 -3.04 7.80
N VAL A 3 -13.05 -2.86 6.51
CA VAL A 3 -13.39 -3.88 5.52
C VAL A 3 -12.11 -4.30 4.80
N LYS A 4 -11.81 -5.59 4.84
CA LYS A 4 -10.64 -6.11 4.14
C LYS A 4 -10.98 -6.23 2.66
N LYS A 5 -10.23 -5.52 1.84
CA LYS A 5 -10.43 -5.54 0.40
C LYS A 5 -9.85 -6.80 -0.21
N LYS A 6 -10.25 -7.09 -1.44
CA LYS A 6 -9.77 -8.27 -2.14
C LYS A 6 -8.25 -8.22 -2.26
N THR A 7 -7.60 -9.35 -1.98
CA THR A 7 -6.15 -9.47 -2.07
C THR A 7 -5.69 -9.34 -3.52
N MET A 8 -4.73 -8.47 -3.74
CA MET A 8 -4.12 -8.30 -5.05
C MET A 8 -2.84 -9.12 -5.14
N SER A 9 -2.49 -9.54 -6.37
CA SER A 9 -1.24 -10.24 -6.57
C SER A 9 -0.06 -9.29 -6.40
N GLN A 10 1.11 -9.83 -6.07
CA GLN A 10 2.31 -9.02 -5.93
C GLN A 10 2.65 -8.30 -7.23
N LYS A 11 2.41 -8.95 -8.36
CA LYS A 11 2.64 -8.35 -9.66
C LYS A 11 1.79 -7.10 -9.86
N ASP A 12 0.51 -7.19 -9.52
CA ASP A 12 -0.39 -6.06 -9.65
C ASP A 12 -0.04 -4.93 -8.69
N ILE A 13 0.32 -5.29 -7.46
CA ILE A 13 0.73 -4.31 -6.46
C ILE A 13 1.96 -3.55 -6.93
N ARG A 14 2.96 -4.26 -7.44
CA ARG A 14 4.18 -3.61 -7.93
C ARG A 14 3.90 -2.71 -9.12
N ALA A 15 3.02 -3.14 -10.02
CA ALA A 15 2.64 -2.33 -11.17
C ALA A 15 1.96 -1.02 -10.74
N MET A 16 1.08 -1.11 -9.74
CA MET A 16 0.40 0.06 -9.21
C MET A 16 1.38 1.02 -8.53
N LEU A 17 2.34 0.46 -7.79
CA LEU A 17 3.37 1.28 -7.15
C LEU A 17 4.21 2.02 -8.17
N MET A 18 4.60 1.34 -9.24
CA MET A 18 5.38 1.97 -10.30
C MET A 18 4.60 3.10 -10.97
N ARG A 19 3.33 2.84 -11.27
CA ARG A 19 2.49 3.88 -11.88
C ARG A 19 2.30 5.06 -10.94
N SER A 20 2.04 4.79 -9.68
CA SER A 20 1.87 5.86 -8.70
C SER A 20 3.12 6.73 -8.62
N PHE A 21 4.29 6.09 -8.57
CA PHE A 21 5.55 6.82 -8.50
C PHE A 21 5.81 7.61 -9.78
N GLY A 22 5.64 6.96 -10.92
CA GLY A 22 5.91 7.61 -12.21
C GLY A 22 4.94 8.72 -12.55
N GLU A 23 3.67 8.56 -12.20
CA GLU A 23 2.62 9.54 -12.50
C GLU A 23 2.37 10.51 -11.34
N HIS A 24 3.05 10.31 -10.23
CA HIS A 24 2.91 11.12 -9.02
C HIS A 24 1.44 11.16 -8.57
N ARG A 25 0.85 9.98 -8.39
CA ARG A 25 -0.55 9.85 -7.99
C ARG A 25 -0.66 9.36 -6.56
N LYS A 26 -1.67 9.85 -5.87
CA LYS A 26 -1.91 9.45 -4.50
C LYS A 26 -2.59 8.08 -4.46
N VAL A 27 -2.18 7.25 -3.50
CA VAL A 27 -2.73 5.90 -3.35
C VAL A 27 -3.20 5.66 -1.93
N SER A 28 -4.08 4.67 -1.81
CA SER A 28 -4.50 4.14 -0.53
C SER A 28 -4.07 2.69 -0.47
N VAL A 29 -3.34 2.32 0.56
CA VAL A 29 -2.75 0.99 0.71
C VAL A 29 -3.31 0.32 1.93
N GLN A 30 -3.87 -0.88 1.75
CA GLN A 30 -4.36 -1.69 2.84
C GLN A 30 -3.37 -2.82 3.12
N LEU A 31 -2.96 -2.97 4.35
CA LEU A 31 -2.04 -4.03 4.74
C LEU A 31 -2.81 -5.32 5.06
N LYS A 32 -2.11 -6.46 4.95
CA LYS A 32 -2.70 -7.77 5.17
C LYS A 32 -2.99 -8.04 6.63
N GLU A 33 -2.15 -7.54 7.53
CA GLU A 33 -2.21 -7.91 8.93
C GLU A 33 -2.84 -6.84 9.80
N LEU A 34 -3.51 -7.30 10.86
CA LEU A 34 -4.01 -6.44 11.90
C LEU A 34 -2.87 -6.13 12.87
N SER A 35 -3.01 -5.05 13.62
CA SER A 35 -2.02 -4.75 14.66
C SER A 35 -2.12 -5.79 15.77
N VAL A 36 -1.07 -5.88 16.58
CA VAL A 36 -1.03 -6.84 17.68
C VAL A 36 -2.10 -6.59 18.74
N ASP A 37 -2.64 -5.39 18.79
CA ASP A 37 -3.67 -5.03 19.76
C ASP A 37 -5.08 -5.27 19.22
N ASN A 38 -5.19 -5.96 18.10
CA ASN A 38 -6.46 -6.18 17.41
C ASN A 38 -7.09 -4.88 16.91
N ASP A 39 -6.36 -3.80 16.96
CA ASP A 39 -6.81 -2.56 16.33
C ASP A 39 -6.61 -2.69 14.85
N LEU A 40 -7.61 -2.28 14.09
CA LEU A 40 -7.51 -2.29 12.64
C LEU A 40 -6.66 -1.10 12.23
N GLN A 41 -5.59 -1.38 11.49
CA GLN A 41 -4.76 -0.31 10.98
C GLN A 41 -5.51 0.43 9.90
N ALA A 42 -5.51 1.74 9.99
CA ALA A 42 -6.07 2.55 8.93
C ALA A 42 -5.23 2.37 7.67
N ASP A 43 -5.86 2.57 6.52
CA ASP A 43 -5.12 2.51 5.26
C ASP A 43 -4.04 3.59 5.26
N ILE A 44 -2.92 3.26 4.62
CA ILE A 44 -1.84 4.22 4.44
C ILE A 44 -2.16 5.00 3.16
N VAL A 45 -2.34 6.31 3.32
CA VAL A 45 -2.74 7.17 2.21
C VAL A 45 -1.63 8.17 1.93
N GLY A 46 -1.27 8.31 0.67
CA GLY A 46 -0.26 9.29 0.29
C GLY A 46 0.40 8.94 -1.03
N PHE A 47 1.46 9.67 -1.33
CA PHE A 47 2.23 9.43 -2.55
C PHE A 47 3.32 8.41 -2.28
N VAL A 48 3.62 7.63 -3.32
CA VAL A 48 4.76 6.73 -3.27
C VAL A 48 6.00 7.58 -3.51
N GLU A 49 6.85 7.67 -2.49
CA GLU A 49 8.04 8.52 -2.54
C GLU A 49 9.26 7.78 -3.10
N GLY A 50 9.18 6.46 -3.12
CA GLY A 50 10.24 5.66 -3.68
C GLY A 50 9.95 4.19 -3.40
N TYR A 51 10.69 3.31 -4.05
CA TYR A 51 10.60 1.88 -3.74
C TYR A 51 11.91 1.22 -4.08
N GLN A 52 12.19 0.17 -3.33
CA GLN A 52 13.34 -0.69 -3.57
C GLN A 52 12.84 -2.12 -3.50
N GLU A 53 13.63 -3.05 -3.93
CA GLU A 53 13.27 -4.47 -4.06
C GLU A 53 11.98 -4.91 -3.36
N ASP A 54 11.98 -4.87 -2.02
CA ASP A 54 10.87 -5.39 -1.24
C ASP A 54 10.08 -4.32 -0.50
N THR A 55 10.51 -3.08 -0.57
CA THR A 55 9.98 -2.02 0.29
C THR A 55 9.54 -0.82 -0.53
N ALA A 56 8.39 -0.27 -0.18
CA ALA A 56 7.92 0.98 -0.75
C ALA A 56 7.88 2.03 0.36
N ILE A 57 8.15 3.27 -0.01
CA ILE A 57 8.04 4.39 0.92
C ILE A 57 6.79 5.18 0.52
N ILE A 58 5.80 5.16 1.39
CA ILE A 58 4.51 5.81 1.13
C ILE A 58 4.23 6.78 2.26
N SER A 59 4.16 8.06 1.93
CA SER A 59 3.92 9.10 2.93
C SER A 59 4.89 8.97 4.11
N ARG A 60 6.16 8.75 3.82
CA ARG A 60 7.26 8.59 4.80
C ARG A 60 7.19 7.31 5.62
N ASN A 61 6.29 6.40 5.28
CA ASN A 61 6.20 5.11 5.96
C ASN A 61 6.88 4.06 5.11
N LEU A 62 7.75 3.26 5.74
CA LEU A 62 8.36 2.11 5.06
C LEU A 62 7.40 0.96 5.13
N VAL A 63 7.02 0.45 3.96
CA VAL A 63 6.02 -0.61 3.85
C VAL A 63 6.61 -1.75 3.04
N LEU A 64 6.58 -2.95 3.62
CA LEU A 64 7.00 -4.14 2.86
C LEU A 64 5.94 -4.44 1.81
N ILE A 65 6.37 -4.59 0.57
CA ILE A 65 5.43 -4.81 -0.53
C ILE A 65 4.65 -6.10 -0.31
N GLU A 66 5.28 -7.12 0.24
CA GLU A 66 4.60 -8.38 0.52
C GLU A 66 3.53 -8.29 1.60
N ASP A 67 3.56 -7.22 2.39
CA ASP A 67 2.54 -7.00 3.43
C ASP A 67 1.34 -6.24 2.90
N ILE A 68 1.38 -5.81 1.66
CA ILE A 68 0.26 -5.06 1.07
C ILE A 68 -0.80 -6.03 0.58
N ASN A 69 -2.02 -5.84 1.06
CA ASN A 69 -3.15 -6.63 0.62
C ASN A 69 -3.80 -6.04 -0.62
N HIS A 70 -3.91 -4.74 -0.65
CA HIS A 70 -4.61 -4.04 -1.72
C HIS A 70 -4.08 -2.62 -1.85
N ILE A 71 -4.02 -2.12 -3.07
CA ILE A 71 -3.61 -0.74 -3.34
C ILE A 71 -4.51 -0.19 -4.43
N GLU A 72 -4.91 1.06 -4.28
CA GLU A 72 -5.73 1.71 -5.29
C GLU A 72 -5.42 3.20 -5.36
N PHE A 73 -5.66 3.77 -6.52
CA PHE A 73 -5.54 5.23 -6.68
C PHE A 73 -6.74 5.89 -6.04
N ILE A 74 -6.52 7.02 -5.39
CA ILE A 74 -7.61 7.78 -4.77
C ILE A 74 -7.77 9.16 -5.42
N GLU A 75 -7.04 9.38 -6.48
CA GLU A 75 -7.13 10.62 -7.25
C GLU A 75 -7.19 10.28 -8.71
#